data_f762f2e393b2f967be0397c9e864cda6
#
_entry.id   f762f2e393b2f967be0397c9e864cda6
#
_cell.length_a   1.000
_cell.length_b   1.000
_cell.length_c   1.000
_cell.angle_alpha   90.00
_cell.angle_beta   90.00
_cell.angle_gamma   90.00
#
_symmetry.space_group_name_H-M   'P 1'
#
loop_
_entity.id
_entity.type
_entity.pdbx_description
1 polymer ?
#
loop_
_entity_poly.entity_id
_entity_poly.type
_entity_poly.pdbx_seq_one_letter_code
_entity_poly.pdbx_strand_id
1 'polypeptide(L)'
;MAAHIAAAAAALGLAILAYTRGVPSNPEGFVFPEAVLTPVQLTFAGLISVGALLAWKWDAAGAIVIAVAAVGLGVFASVQYVPLVAVSMTVALLLPAVLLWAGWQHRRRPGEIVAVAVVTALLTASTWLGAREVYARYFGPTHPASSAALIGVDRVQWMWAGGLAVDEQAVEITVVARLDQGSQAHVEFRAPGAPTVTSADVAAGDHRIVRMHVDGLTPDTAYTYQVVVDGNRDTGRGNGTLRTPALGAISFRVAVSSCARVGSNGAVFDAIAAADPLLYLITGDVHYGNIDTTATDPYYAAWDRLLTTAGQAALYRGVPVAYVWDDHDYGDNDADASLPGRSAVREVYRNVVPHYPVPADDAPIYQAFTIGRVRFVMTDTRSERTDATMLGDEQLAWLLDELRTSSRTHAAVVWVNSVPWIGAAQAGADTWAGFAAERQLIADAIAAAAIDNLVMVSGDAHMVAIDDGSNSAYAADGWPGFAVLHAAALDRPGSVKGGPYSEGTFPGGGQFGLIDVIDDGGERITIRLSGHTWDGRELVSLTVVLPVGADVAGAP
;
A
#
# COMPACT_ATOMS: atom_id res chain seq x y z
N MET A 1 22.59 -17.91 -35.50
CA MET A 1 23.24 -16.98 -34.55
C MET A 1 22.38 -15.74 -34.30
N ALA A 2 22.01 -14.95 -35.31
CA ALA A 2 21.17 -13.74 -35.06
C ALA A 2 19.82 -14.02 -34.37
N ALA A 3 19.12 -15.09 -34.76
CA ALA A 3 17.85 -15.50 -34.13
C ALA A 3 18.02 -15.92 -32.67
N HIS A 4 19.12 -16.57 -32.31
CA HIS A 4 19.41 -16.97 -30.92
C HIS A 4 19.75 -15.75 -30.04
N ILE A 5 20.49 -14.79 -30.59
CA ILE A 5 20.78 -13.52 -29.89
C ILE A 5 19.48 -12.74 -29.68
N ALA A 6 18.61 -12.66 -30.70
CA ALA A 6 17.33 -11.98 -30.60
C ALA A 6 16.40 -12.66 -29.57
N ALA A 7 16.38 -14.00 -29.52
CA ALA A 7 15.58 -14.74 -28.53
C ALA A 7 16.10 -14.54 -27.10
N ALA A 8 17.42 -14.55 -26.91
CA ALA A 8 18.03 -14.27 -25.61
C ALA A 8 17.78 -12.83 -25.15
N ALA A 9 17.88 -11.86 -26.06
CA ALA A 9 17.58 -10.46 -25.76
C ALA A 9 16.10 -10.25 -25.42
N ALA A 10 15.18 -10.93 -26.14
CA ALA A 10 13.75 -10.88 -25.86
C ALA A 10 13.41 -11.49 -24.49
N ALA A 11 14.02 -12.63 -24.13
CA ALA A 11 13.84 -13.25 -22.84
C ALA A 11 14.33 -12.37 -21.69
N LEU A 12 15.52 -11.77 -21.85
CA LEU A 12 16.09 -10.84 -20.87
C LEU A 12 15.23 -9.57 -20.77
N GLY A 13 14.79 -9.00 -21.88
CA GLY A 13 13.90 -7.83 -21.90
C GLY A 13 12.58 -8.08 -21.19
N LEU A 14 11.96 -9.25 -21.39
CA LEU A 14 10.75 -9.64 -20.66
C LEU A 14 10.98 -9.85 -19.16
N ALA A 15 12.09 -10.46 -18.78
CA ALA A 15 12.46 -10.62 -17.38
C ALA A 15 12.69 -9.26 -16.70
N ILE A 16 13.32 -8.33 -17.39
CA ILE A 16 13.52 -6.95 -16.92
C ILE A 16 12.16 -6.24 -16.82
N LEU A 17 11.28 -6.32 -17.82
CA LEU A 17 9.93 -5.74 -17.79
C LEU A 17 9.06 -6.32 -16.67
N ALA A 18 9.18 -7.61 -16.40
CA ALA A 18 8.47 -8.25 -15.28
C ALA A 18 8.98 -7.78 -13.91
N TYR A 19 10.25 -7.39 -13.84
CA TYR A 19 10.92 -6.97 -12.61
C TYR A 19 10.90 -5.45 -12.37
N THR A 20 10.99 -4.65 -13.43
CA THR A 20 11.22 -3.20 -13.33
C THR A 20 10.01 -2.32 -13.61
N ARG A 21 8.82 -2.64 -13.23
CA ARG A 21 7.68 -1.72 -13.27
C ARG A 21 6.83 -1.72 -14.54
N GLY A 22 5.63 -1.72 -14.24
CA GLY A 22 4.48 -1.71 -15.06
C GLY A 22 4.55 -0.91 -16.35
N VAL A 23 4.41 -1.64 -17.44
CA VAL A 23 3.78 -1.09 -18.63
C VAL A 23 2.40 -0.60 -18.23
N PRO A 24 1.95 0.59 -18.67
CA PRO A 24 0.66 1.13 -18.30
C PRO A 24 -0.47 0.10 -18.48
N SER A 25 -1.18 -0.19 -17.41
CA SER A 25 -2.35 -1.06 -17.48
C SER A 25 -3.47 -0.34 -18.24
N ASN A 26 -4.32 -1.11 -18.93
CA ASN A 26 -5.51 -0.56 -19.54
C ASN A 26 -6.48 -0.09 -18.44
N PRO A 27 -6.77 1.21 -18.29
CA PRO A 27 -7.65 1.72 -17.24
C PRO A 27 -9.09 1.19 -17.35
N GLU A 28 -9.50 0.77 -18.53
CA GLU A 28 -10.83 0.18 -18.79
C GLU A 28 -10.80 -1.36 -18.84
N GLY A 29 -9.62 -1.96 -18.72
CA GLY A 29 -9.41 -3.40 -18.86
C GLY A 29 -9.59 -4.19 -17.57
N PHE A 30 -9.75 -5.50 -17.73
CA PHE A 30 -9.71 -6.45 -16.62
C PHE A 30 -8.28 -6.54 -16.07
N VAL A 31 -8.07 -6.14 -14.82
CA VAL A 31 -6.78 -6.22 -14.14
C VAL A 31 -6.64 -7.58 -13.46
N PHE A 32 -5.73 -8.41 -13.95
CA PHE A 32 -5.40 -9.65 -13.26
C PHE A 32 -4.73 -9.38 -11.90
N PRO A 33 -5.10 -10.09 -10.84
CA PRO A 33 -4.36 -10.06 -9.58
C PRO A 33 -2.88 -10.41 -9.80
N GLU A 34 -1.95 -9.79 -9.07
CA GLU A 34 -0.51 -10.08 -9.20
C GLU A 34 -0.16 -11.54 -8.92
N ALA A 35 -0.94 -12.18 -8.04
CA ALA A 35 -0.88 -13.61 -7.85
C ALA A 35 -0.98 -14.42 -9.16
N VAL A 36 -1.59 -13.84 -10.19
CA VAL A 36 -1.71 -14.40 -11.53
C VAL A 36 -0.72 -13.73 -12.49
N LEU A 37 -0.60 -12.40 -12.41
CA LEU A 37 0.20 -11.61 -13.35
C LEU A 37 1.68 -12.00 -13.32
N THR A 38 2.32 -11.97 -12.16
CA THR A 38 3.76 -12.27 -12.02
C THR A 38 4.11 -13.72 -12.39
N PRO A 39 3.41 -14.76 -11.90
CA PRO A 39 3.65 -16.12 -12.36
C PRO A 39 3.46 -16.33 -13.85
N VAL A 40 2.46 -15.68 -14.46
CA VAL A 40 2.21 -15.76 -15.90
C VAL A 40 3.36 -15.12 -16.69
N GLN A 41 3.78 -13.92 -16.32
CA GLN A 41 4.91 -13.25 -16.96
C GLN A 41 6.21 -14.04 -16.84
N LEU A 42 6.54 -14.56 -15.65
CA LEU A 42 7.72 -15.39 -15.41
C LEU A 42 7.63 -16.72 -16.19
N THR A 43 6.45 -17.31 -16.33
CA THR A 43 6.23 -18.51 -17.12
C THR A 43 6.55 -18.26 -18.59
N PHE A 44 6.05 -17.18 -19.17
CA PHE A 44 6.34 -16.84 -20.58
C PHE A 44 7.80 -16.47 -20.79
N ALA A 45 8.43 -15.72 -19.88
CA ALA A 45 9.87 -15.45 -19.92
C ALA A 45 10.70 -16.72 -19.86
N GLY A 46 10.34 -17.65 -18.99
CA GLY A 46 10.96 -18.97 -18.88
C GLY A 46 10.80 -19.81 -20.15
N LEU A 47 9.61 -19.82 -20.76
CA LEU A 47 9.36 -20.52 -22.02
C LEU A 47 10.18 -19.96 -23.18
N ILE A 48 10.29 -18.64 -23.29
CA ILE A 48 11.13 -18.00 -24.33
C ILE A 48 12.59 -18.39 -24.13
N SER A 49 13.07 -18.40 -22.89
CA SER A 49 14.45 -18.82 -22.55
C SER A 49 14.69 -20.29 -22.92
N VAL A 50 13.75 -21.18 -22.57
CA VAL A 50 13.79 -22.60 -22.95
C VAL A 50 13.75 -22.76 -24.46
N GLY A 51 12.88 -22.03 -25.15
CA GLY A 51 12.82 -22.02 -26.61
C GLY A 51 14.13 -21.60 -27.27
N ALA A 52 14.79 -20.57 -26.73
CA ALA A 52 16.11 -20.12 -27.18
C ALA A 52 17.19 -21.18 -26.99
N LEU A 53 17.19 -21.89 -25.87
CA LEU A 53 18.11 -23.01 -25.60
C LEU A 53 17.86 -24.22 -26.49
N LEU A 54 16.58 -24.59 -26.70
CA LEU A 54 16.20 -25.66 -27.60
C LEU A 54 16.59 -25.37 -29.05
N ALA A 55 16.46 -24.12 -29.48
CA ALA A 55 16.84 -23.68 -30.82
C ALA A 55 18.34 -23.88 -31.13
N TRP A 56 19.18 -24.01 -30.13
CA TRP A 56 20.60 -24.32 -30.32
C TRP A 56 20.83 -25.66 -31.05
N LYS A 57 19.97 -26.63 -30.81
CA LYS A 57 20.06 -27.97 -31.38
C LYS A 57 18.90 -28.30 -32.34
N TRP A 58 17.74 -27.71 -32.12
CA TRP A 58 16.49 -28.00 -32.83
C TRP A 58 15.74 -26.71 -33.17
N ASP A 59 16.04 -26.10 -34.32
CA ASP A 59 15.49 -24.81 -34.75
C ASP A 59 13.96 -24.78 -34.70
N ALA A 60 13.27 -25.83 -35.19
CA ALA A 60 11.82 -25.94 -35.18
C ALA A 60 11.23 -26.01 -33.77
N ALA A 61 11.87 -26.76 -32.88
CA ALA A 61 11.47 -26.90 -31.51
C ALA A 61 11.50 -25.54 -30.79
N GLY A 62 12.63 -24.85 -30.92
CA GLY A 62 12.79 -23.53 -30.37
C GLY A 62 11.79 -22.52 -30.94
N ALA A 63 11.57 -22.56 -32.25
CA ALA A 63 10.60 -21.69 -32.93
C ALA A 63 9.17 -21.88 -32.40
N ILE A 64 8.71 -23.13 -32.23
CA ILE A 64 7.37 -23.44 -31.72
C ILE A 64 7.22 -22.97 -30.28
N VAL A 65 8.20 -23.25 -29.41
CA VAL A 65 8.13 -22.84 -28.00
C VAL A 65 8.06 -21.32 -27.87
N ILE A 66 8.90 -20.61 -28.61
CA ILE A 66 8.90 -19.15 -28.60
C ILE A 66 7.59 -18.59 -29.18
N ALA A 67 7.07 -19.18 -30.27
CA ALA A 67 5.81 -18.74 -30.89
C ALA A 67 4.62 -18.93 -29.94
N VAL A 68 4.51 -20.08 -29.29
CA VAL A 68 3.46 -20.36 -28.28
C VAL A 68 3.54 -19.38 -27.12
N ALA A 69 4.75 -19.13 -26.62
CA ALA A 69 4.96 -18.18 -25.54
C ALA A 69 4.61 -16.74 -25.96
N ALA A 70 5.01 -16.32 -27.16
CA ALA A 70 4.73 -14.99 -27.71
C ALA A 70 3.23 -14.75 -27.92
N VAL A 71 2.52 -15.72 -28.51
CA VAL A 71 1.06 -15.64 -28.70
C VAL A 71 0.33 -15.69 -27.37
N GLY A 72 0.71 -16.59 -26.46
CA GLY A 72 0.11 -16.68 -25.12
C GLY A 72 0.27 -15.39 -24.33
N LEU A 73 1.48 -14.81 -24.32
CA LEU A 73 1.73 -13.51 -23.68
C LEU A 73 0.97 -12.39 -24.37
N GLY A 74 0.85 -12.42 -25.71
CA GLY A 74 0.09 -11.44 -26.48
C GLY A 74 -1.41 -11.45 -26.14
N VAL A 75 -2.01 -12.63 -26.03
CA VAL A 75 -3.40 -12.79 -25.60
C VAL A 75 -3.56 -12.28 -24.16
N PHE A 76 -2.67 -12.65 -23.27
CA PHE A 76 -2.67 -12.16 -21.89
C PHE A 76 -2.49 -10.64 -21.84
N ALA A 77 -1.52 -10.11 -22.59
CA ALA A 77 -1.23 -8.68 -22.66
C ALA A 77 -2.40 -7.87 -23.25
N SER A 78 -3.17 -8.44 -24.19
CA SER A 78 -4.33 -7.76 -24.79
C SER A 78 -5.48 -7.51 -23.80
N VAL A 79 -5.52 -8.29 -22.72
CA VAL A 79 -6.51 -8.12 -21.64
C VAL A 79 -6.00 -7.14 -20.58
N GLN A 80 -4.67 -7.12 -20.34
CA GLN A 80 -4.04 -6.38 -19.24
C GLN A 80 -3.56 -4.99 -19.66
N TYR A 81 -3.11 -4.81 -20.89
CA TYR A 81 -2.46 -3.60 -21.37
C TYR A 81 -3.21 -2.97 -22.54
N VAL A 82 -2.92 -1.71 -22.83
CA VAL A 82 -3.47 -1.04 -24.03
C VAL A 82 -3.11 -1.81 -25.31
N PRO A 83 -4.00 -1.87 -26.30
CA PRO A 83 -3.84 -2.72 -27.49
C PRO A 83 -2.51 -2.52 -28.24
N LEU A 84 -2.02 -1.29 -28.34
CA LEU A 84 -0.75 -0.97 -28.99
C LEU A 84 0.44 -1.67 -28.31
N VAL A 85 0.45 -1.72 -26.99
CA VAL A 85 1.50 -2.38 -26.18
C VAL A 85 1.43 -3.89 -26.39
N ALA A 86 0.25 -4.48 -26.27
CA ALA A 86 0.04 -5.91 -26.45
C ALA A 86 0.48 -6.39 -27.84
N VAL A 87 0.11 -5.67 -28.90
CA VAL A 87 0.52 -5.96 -30.29
C VAL A 87 2.03 -5.80 -30.46
N SER A 88 2.61 -4.71 -29.94
CA SER A 88 4.06 -4.46 -30.07
C SER A 88 4.88 -5.54 -29.37
N MET A 89 4.50 -5.97 -28.17
CA MET A 89 5.13 -7.08 -27.46
C MET A 89 5.01 -8.39 -28.22
N THR A 90 3.84 -8.72 -28.72
CA THR A 90 3.60 -9.95 -29.48
C THR A 90 4.46 -10.00 -30.74
N VAL A 91 4.48 -8.93 -31.54
CA VAL A 91 5.27 -8.86 -32.78
C VAL A 91 6.77 -8.96 -32.50
N ALA A 92 7.27 -8.23 -31.51
CA ALA A 92 8.68 -8.28 -31.13
C ALA A 92 9.14 -9.69 -30.70
N LEU A 93 8.28 -10.41 -29.98
CA LEU A 93 8.58 -11.76 -29.50
C LEU A 93 8.37 -12.86 -30.56
N LEU A 94 7.50 -12.65 -31.54
CA LEU A 94 7.32 -13.59 -32.66
C LEU A 94 8.47 -13.55 -33.66
N LEU A 95 9.19 -12.44 -33.78
CA LEU A 95 10.26 -12.29 -34.76
C LEU A 95 11.35 -13.40 -34.65
N PRO A 96 11.91 -13.73 -33.46
CA PRO A 96 12.84 -14.83 -33.30
C PRO A 96 12.25 -16.17 -33.74
N ALA A 97 10.98 -16.45 -33.42
CA ALA A 97 10.31 -17.69 -33.81
C ALA A 97 10.17 -17.82 -35.32
N VAL A 98 9.80 -16.75 -36.03
CA VAL A 98 9.68 -16.70 -37.50
C VAL A 98 11.04 -16.96 -38.16
N LEU A 99 12.11 -16.33 -37.63
CA LEU A 99 13.47 -16.52 -38.16
C LEU A 99 13.97 -17.97 -38.00
N LEU A 100 13.71 -18.58 -36.85
CA LEU A 100 14.07 -19.98 -36.54
C LEU A 100 13.26 -20.95 -37.42
N TRP A 101 11.97 -20.71 -37.57
CA TRP A 101 11.09 -21.51 -38.44
C TRP A 101 11.47 -21.47 -39.89
N ALA A 102 11.79 -20.29 -40.42
CA ALA A 102 12.27 -20.12 -41.81
C ALA A 102 13.58 -20.90 -42.04
N GLY A 103 14.51 -20.87 -41.06
CA GLY A 103 15.74 -21.66 -41.11
C GLY A 103 15.49 -23.18 -41.14
N TRP A 104 14.48 -23.64 -40.39
CA TRP A 104 14.13 -25.07 -40.33
C TRP A 104 13.40 -25.60 -41.54
N GLN A 105 12.55 -24.82 -42.23
CA GLN A 105 11.81 -25.26 -43.44
C GLN A 105 12.70 -25.90 -44.49
N HIS A 106 14.00 -25.59 -44.51
CA HIS A 106 14.95 -26.20 -45.41
C HIS A 106 15.46 -27.60 -44.98
N ARG A 107 15.06 -28.16 -43.83
CA ARG A 107 15.64 -29.39 -43.24
C ARG A 107 14.63 -30.36 -42.57
N ARG A 108 13.46 -30.62 -43.12
CA ARG A 108 12.32 -31.33 -42.45
C ARG A 108 12.55 -32.77 -41.97
N ARG A 109 12.05 -33.06 -40.68
CA ARG A 109 11.73 -34.43 -40.20
C ARG A 109 10.41 -34.41 -39.37
N PRO A 110 9.32 -35.12 -39.81
CA PRO A 110 7.97 -35.05 -39.19
C PRO A 110 7.83 -35.57 -37.76
N GLY A 111 8.65 -36.53 -37.34
CA GLY A 111 8.54 -37.14 -36.01
C GLY A 111 8.94 -36.24 -34.81
N GLU A 112 9.64 -35.15 -35.08
CA GLU A 112 10.14 -34.24 -34.03
C GLU A 112 9.04 -33.31 -33.49
N ILE A 113 7.99 -33.05 -34.24
CA ILE A 113 6.95 -32.07 -33.90
C ILE A 113 6.14 -32.51 -32.68
N VAL A 114 5.75 -33.77 -32.61
CA VAL A 114 4.95 -34.30 -31.49
C VAL A 114 5.77 -34.32 -30.20
N ALA A 115 7.02 -34.77 -30.28
CA ALA A 115 7.91 -34.78 -29.11
C ALA A 115 8.13 -33.36 -28.55
N VAL A 116 8.29 -32.38 -29.44
CA VAL A 116 8.44 -30.95 -29.09
C VAL A 116 7.18 -30.41 -28.42
N ALA A 117 6.00 -30.70 -28.95
CA ALA A 117 4.74 -30.23 -28.37
C ALA A 117 4.54 -30.80 -26.94
N VAL A 118 4.83 -32.07 -26.74
CA VAL A 118 4.74 -32.71 -25.40
C VAL A 118 5.76 -32.11 -24.43
N VAL A 119 7.02 -31.97 -24.85
CA VAL A 119 8.07 -31.35 -23.99
C VAL A 119 7.71 -29.91 -23.66
N THR A 120 7.21 -29.14 -24.63
CA THR A 120 6.77 -27.77 -24.41
C THR A 120 5.63 -27.70 -23.37
N ALA A 121 4.62 -28.55 -23.51
CA ALA A 121 3.50 -28.61 -22.57
C ALA A 121 3.97 -28.97 -21.14
N LEU A 122 4.87 -29.94 -21.00
CA LEU A 122 5.44 -30.34 -19.71
C LEU A 122 6.29 -29.22 -19.08
N LEU A 123 7.13 -28.55 -19.89
CA LEU A 123 7.94 -27.44 -19.42
C LEU A 123 7.08 -26.24 -19.04
N THR A 124 6.03 -25.94 -19.81
CA THR A 124 5.06 -24.88 -19.46
C THR A 124 4.40 -25.17 -18.12
N ALA A 125 3.88 -26.36 -17.95
CA ALA A 125 3.24 -26.77 -16.69
C ALA A 125 4.21 -26.71 -15.51
N SER A 126 5.45 -27.20 -15.69
CA SER A 126 6.47 -27.19 -14.63
C SER A 126 6.91 -25.77 -14.27
N THR A 127 7.10 -24.89 -15.26
CA THR A 127 7.49 -23.49 -15.02
C THR A 127 6.36 -22.73 -14.34
N TRP A 128 5.11 -22.94 -14.76
CA TRP A 128 3.93 -22.35 -14.14
C TRP A 128 3.78 -22.79 -12.67
N LEU A 129 3.91 -24.09 -12.40
CA LEU A 129 3.84 -24.61 -11.02
C LEU A 129 4.97 -24.07 -10.16
N GLY A 130 6.20 -23.99 -10.70
CA GLY A 130 7.35 -23.43 -10.00
C GLY A 130 7.19 -21.93 -9.71
N ALA A 131 6.73 -21.16 -10.69
CA ALA A 131 6.49 -19.72 -10.51
C ALA A 131 5.38 -19.45 -9.48
N ARG A 132 4.29 -20.25 -9.53
CA ARG A 132 3.21 -20.18 -8.55
C ARG A 132 3.69 -20.51 -7.13
N GLU A 133 4.54 -21.51 -6.98
CA GLU A 133 5.09 -21.89 -5.67
C GLU A 133 6.01 -20.82 -5.10
N VAL A 134 6.88 -20.24 -5.94
CA VAL A 134 7.73 -19.09 -5.56
C VAL A 134 6.87 -17.91 -5.11
N TYR A 135 5.81 -17.60 -5.86
CA TYR A 135 4.89 -16.54 -5.50
C TYR A 135 4.21 -16.81 -4.15
N ALA A 136 3.64 -18.00 -3.97
CA ALA A 136 2.95 -18.37 -2.74
C ALA A 136 3.88 -18.36 -1.51
N ARG A 137 5.16 -18.65 -1.70
CA ARG A 137 6.15 -18.58 -0.63
C ARG A 137 6.47 -17.14 -0.21
N TYR A 138 6.45 -16.20 -1.16
CA TYR A 138 6.77 -14.79 -0.90
C TYR A 138 5.58 -14.01 -0.35
N PHE A 139 4.40 -14.16 -0.94
CA PHE A 139 3.22 -13.34 -0.65
C PHE A 139 2.14 -14.08 0.13
N GLY A 140 2.30 -15.38 0.34
CA GLY A 140 1.30 -16.23 0.94
C GLY A 140 0.14 -16.60 -0.01
N PRO A 141 -0.83 -17.37 0.48
CA PRO A 141 -2.04 -17.69 -0.26
C PRO A 141 -2.88 -16.44 -0.49
N THR A 142 -3.59 -16.42 -1.61
CA THR A 142 -4.58 -15.35 -1.89
C THR A 142 -5.98 -15.87 -1.65
N HIS A 143 -6.87 -15.01 -1.20
CA HIS A 143 -8.30 -15.30 -1.20
C HIS A 143 -8.78 -15.58 -2.63
N PRO A 144 -9.83 -16.39 -2.84
CA PRO A 144 -10.41 -16.55 -4.17
C PRO A 144 -10.73 -15.18 -4.77
N ALA A 145 -10.30 -14.97 -6.01
CA ALA A 145 -10.61 -13.72 -6.71
C ALA A 145 -12.13 -13.50 -6.65
N SER A 146 -12.52 -12.34 -6.26
CA SER A 146 -13.88 -12.03 -5.89
C SER A 146 -14.81 -11.82 -7.12
N SER A 147 -15.01 -12.87 -7.95
CA SER A 147 -16.35 -13.02 -8.56
C SER A 147 -17.43 -13.08 -7.47
N ALA A 148 -17.06 -13.44 -6.25
CA ALA A 148 -17.79 -13.20 -5.02
C ALA A 148 -17.85 -11.70 -4.61
N ALA A 149 -17.11 -10.80 -5.24
CA ALA A 149 -17.14 -9.39 -4.87
C ALA A 149 -18.54 -8.76 -5.03
N LEU A 150 -19.32 -9.24 -5.97
CA LEU A 150 -20.71 -8.80 -6.17
C LEU A 150 -21.74 -9.69 -5.47
N ILE A 151 -21.36 -10.87 -4.95
CA ILE A 151 -22.26 -11.72 -4.17
C ILE A 151 -22.35 -11.12 -2.76
N GLY A 152 -23.56 -10.81 -2.31
CA GLY A 152 -23.81 -10.21 -1.00
C GLY A 152 -23.83 -8.69 -0.98
N VAL A 153 -23.87 -8.03 -2.15
CA VAL A 153 -24.27 -6.63 -2.24
C VAL A 153 -25.77 -6.56 -2.02
N ASP A 154 -26.17 -5.83 -0.99
CA ASP A 154 -27.57 -5.51 -0.72
C ASP A 154 -27.81 -4.03 -1.00
N ARG A 155 -27.37 -3.14 -0.11
CA ARG A 155 -27.52 -1.67 -0.25
C ARG A 155 -26.20 -0.93 -0.26
N VAL A 156 -25.17 -1.53 0.33
CA VAL A 156 -23.83 -0.96 0.45
C VAL A 156 -22.86 -1.70 -0.45
N GLN A 157 -22.20 -0.99 -1.34
CA GLN A 157 -21.20 -1.52 -2.23
C GLN A 157 -19.88 -1.79 -1.49
N TRP A 158 -19.46 -0.83 -0.67
CA TRP A 158 -18.33 -0.92 0.24
C TRP A 158 -18.47 0.08 1.40
N MET A 159 -17.76 -0.17 2.47
CA MET A 159 -17.55 0.77 3.56
C MET A 159 -16.21 0.54 4.26
N TRP A 160 -15.72 1.54 4.94
CA TRP A 160 -14.61 1.49 5.88
C TRP A 160 -14.75 2.56 6.96
N ALA A 161 -13.92 2.44 8.02
CA ALA A 161 -13.97 3.34 9.15
C ALA A 161 -12.60 3.93 9.45
N GLY A 162 -12.55 5.16 9.93
CA GLY A 162 -11.32 5.86 10.35
C GLY A 162 -11.64 7.17 11.05
N GLY A 163 -10.65 8.05 11.20
CA GLY A 163 -10.84 9.26 11.98
C GLY A 163 -11.18 8.97 13.45
N LEU A 164 -10.61 7.88 13.99
CA LEU A 164 -10.82 7.47 15.39
C LEU A 164 -10.15 8.48 16.32
N ALA A 165 -10.94 9.23 17.06
CA ALA A 165 -10.45 10.24 18.00
C ALA A 165 -11.16 10.13 19.36
N VAL A 166 -10.53 10.71 20.37
CA VAL A 166 -11.08 10.77 21.72
C VAL A 166 -11.35 12.23 22.04
N ASP A 167 -12.60 12.54 22.36
CA ASP A 167 -13.02 13.86 22.85
C ASP A 167 -13.47 13.73 24.32
N GLU A 168 -12.78 14.40 25.23
CA GLU A 168 -13.00 14.45 26.69
C GLU A 168 -13.32 13.09 27.31
N GLN A 169 -14.54 12.56 27.15
CA GLN A 169 -15.02 11.31 27.76
C GLN A 169 -15.67 10.35 26.77
N ALA A 170 -15.64 10.67 25.49
CA ALA A 170 -16.26 9.88 24.43
C ALA A 170 -15.29 9.62 23.29
N VAL A 171 -15.61 8.62 22.49
CA VAL A 171 -14.86 8.32 21.26
C VAL A 171 -15.72 8.66 20.07
N GLU A 172 -15.09 9.30 19.10
CA GLU A 172 -15.70 9.61 17.81
C GLU A 172 -15.03 8.82 16.68
N ILE A 173 -15.78 8.58 15.61
CA ILE A 173 -15.29 7.87 14.42
C ILE A 173 -16.09 8.31 13.19
N THR A 174 -15.47 8.21 12.02
CA THR A 174 -16.13 8.42 10.74
C THR A 174 -16.23 7.10 9.98
N VAL A 175 -17.44 6.76 9.52
CA VAL A 175 -17.69 5.66 8.58
C VAL A 175 -18.00 6.25 7.22
N VAL A 176 -17.26 5.86 6.20
CA VAL A 176 -17.53 6.23 4.80
C VAL A 176 -18.02 4.98 4.07
N ALA A 177 -19.12 5.13 3.34
CA ALA A 177 -19.70 4.05 2.56
C ALA A 177 -20.13 4.54 1.17
N ARG A 178 -20.05 3.66 0.18
CA ARG A 178 -20.70 3.84 -1.12
C ARG A 178 -21.97 3.00 -1.17
N LEU A 179 -23.08 3.65 -1.48
CA LEU A 179 -24.36 2.97 -1.60
C LEU A 179 -24.53 2.37 -3.00
N ASP A 180 -25.04 1.15 -3.08
CA ASP A 180 -25.50 0.54 -4.33
C ASP A 180 -26.87 1.09 -4.72
N GLN A 181 -27.73 1.30 -3.73
CA GLN A 181 -29.08 1.86 -3.87
C GLN A 181 -29.45 2.71 -2.64
N GLY A 182 -30.54 3.45 -2.72
CA GLY A 182 -31.01 4.33 -1.64
C GLY A 182 -30.57 5.77 -1.82
N SER A 183 -31.08 6.68 -1.00
CA SER A 183 -30.87 8.13 -1.09
C SER A 183 -30.23 8.74 0.14
N GLN A 184 -30.30 8.07 1.29
CA GLN A 184 -29.71 8.50 2.55
C GLN A 184 -29.31 7.31 3.40
N ALA A 185 -28.36 7.50 4.30
CA ALA A 185 -27.94 6.46 5.23
C ALA A 185 -27.48 7.04 6.57
N HIS A 186 -27.54 6.20 7.59
CA HIS A 186 -26.86 6.38 8.87
C HIS A 186 -26.15 5.08 9.28
N VAL A 187 -25.30 5.12 10.29
CA VAL A 187 -24.64 3.95 10.86
C VAL A 187 -25.06 3.76 12.32
N GLU A 188 -25.37 2.52 12.68
CA GLU A 188 -25.72 2.12 14.06
C GLU A 188 -24.55 1.33 14.67
N PHE A 189 -24.09 1.75 15.85
CA PHE A 189 -23.10 1.07 16.66
C PHE A 189 -23.75 0.38 17.84
N ARG A 190 -23.43 -0.89 18.07
CA ARG A 190 -23.99 -1.71 19.14
C ARG A 190 -22.89 -2.43 19.90
N ALA A 191 -23.02 -2.37 21.25
CA ALA A 191 -22.19 -3.15 22.16
C ALA A 191 -23.09 -3.89 23.17
N PRO A 192 -22.67 -5.05 23.70
CA PRO A 192 -23.44 -5.77 24.70
C PRO A 192 -23.68 -4.92 25.96
N GLY A 193 -24.95 -4.76 26.34
CA GLY A 193 -25.32 -4.02 27.54
C GLY A 193 -25.27 -2.50 27.45
N ALA A 194 -24.93 -1.94 26.29
CA ALA A 194 -24.90 -0.49 26.04
C ALA A 194 -26.05 -0.05 25.11
N PRO A 195 -26.50 1.21 25.19
CA PRO A 195 -27.42 1.78 24.20
C PRO A 195 -26.80 1.75 22.80
N THR A 196 -27.65 1.63 21.76
CA THR A 196 -27.20 1.82 20.38
C THR A 196 -26.86 3.29 20.16
N VAL A 197 -25.66 3.55 19.63
CA VAL A 197 -25.25 4.88 19.18
C VAL A 197 -25.46 4.97 17.68
N THR A 198 -26.04 6.06 17.20
CA THR A 198 -26.46 6.21 15.80
C THR A 198 -26.00 7.56 15.27
N SER A 199 -25.40 7.59 14.07
CA SER A 199 -25.10 8.86 13.40
C SER A 199 -26.38 9.57 12.95
N ALA A 200 -26.26 10.84 12.59
CA ALA A 200 -27.30 11.52 11.82
C ALA A 200 -27.51 10.83 10.45
N ASP A 201 -28.72 10.99 9.89
CA ASP A 201 -28.98 10.63 8.49
C ASP A 201 -28.19 11.54 7.55
N VAL A 202 -27.46 10.95 6.61
CA VAL A 202 -26.66 11.64 5.60
C VAL A 202 -27.21 11.33 4.21
N ALA A 203 -27.52 12.36 3.44
CA ALA A 203 -27.92 12.19 2.04
C ALA A 203 -26.73 11.69 1.21
N ALA A 204 -27.01 10.79 0.26
CA ALA A 204 -26.00 10.32 -0.68
C ALA A 204 -25.53 11.48 -1.56
N GLY A 205 -24.23 11.76 -1.51
CA GLY A 205 -23.56 12.75 -2.34
C GLY A 205 -23.18 12.20 -3.72
N ASP A 206 -22.20 12.84 -4.35
CA ASP A 206 -21.65 12.39 -5.62
C ASP A 206 -21.13 10.95 -5.51
N HIS A 207 -21.22 10.20 -6.60
CA HIS A 207 -20.90 8.77 -6.63
C HIS A 207 -21.62 7.92 -5.57
N ARG A 208 -22.71 8.43 -4.98
CA ARG A 208 -23.52 7.78 -3.92
C ARG A 208 -22.70 7.50 -2.65
N ILE A 209 -21.75 8.35 -2.34
CA ILE A 209 -20.95 8.25 -1.14
C ILE A 209 -21.65 8.96 0.01
N VAL A 210 -21.61 8.34 1.18
CA VAL A 210 -22.10 8.89 2.45
C VAL A 210 -20.94 8.89 3.46
N ARG A 211 -20.77 10.01 4.14
CA ARG A 211 -19.78 10.19 5.20
C ARG A 211 -20.51 10.39 6.53
N MET A 212 -20.52 9.36 7.35
CA MET A 212 -21.31 9.28 8.59
C MET A 212 -20.38 9.46 9.78
N HIS A 213 -20.48 10.59 10.45
CA HIS A 213 -19.77 10.86 11.70
C HIS A 213 -20.58 10.36 12.89
N VAL A 214 -19.91 9.70 13.83
CA VAL A 214 -20.49 9.17 15.06
C VAL A 214 -19.66 9.66 16.23
N ASP A 215 -20.33 10.27 17.17
CA ASP A 215 -19.80 10.69 18.46
C ASP A 215 -20.45 9.91 19.61
N GLY A 216 -19.92 10.04 20.82
CA GLY A 216 -20.51 9.45 22.01
C GLY A 216 -20.34 7.93 22.16
N LEU A 217 -19.38 7.33 21.44
CA LEU A 217 -19.03 5.94 21.67
C LEU A 217 -18.32 5.78 23.03
N THR A 218 -18.68 4.73 23.76
CA THR A 218 -18.06 4.41 25.05
C THR A 218 -16.62 3.97 24.85
N PRO A 219 -15.65 4.51 25.61
CA PRO A 219 -14.26 4.05 25.59
C PRO A 219 -14.11 2.57 25.97
N ASP A 220 -12.99 1.95 25.58
CA ASP A 220 -12.61 0.54 25.86
C ASP A 220 -13.72 -0.47 25.54
N THR A 221 -14.44 -0.27 24.46
CA THR A 221 -15.63 -1.05 24.12
C THR A 221 -15.53 -1.67 22.74
N ALA A 222 -15.85 -2.95 22.64
CA ALA A 222 -15.97 -3.64 21.35
C ALA A 222 -17.37 -3.42 20.77
N TYR A 223 -17.43 -2.86 19.57
CA TYR A 223 -18.64 -2.58 18.83
C TYR A 223 -18.80 -3.45 17.59
N THR A 224 -20.04 -3.82 17.31
CA THR A 224 -20.48 -4.13 15.94
C THR A 224 -21.18 -2.91 15.37
N TYR A 225 -20.96 -2.60 14.10
CA TYR A 225 -21.65 -1.48 13.47
C TYR A 225 -22.24 -1.87 12.11
N GLN A 226 -23.32 -1.19 11.72
CA GLN A 226 -24.10 -1.53 10.55
C GLN A 226 -24.68 -0.28 9.89
N VAL A 227 -24.53 -0.19 8.57
CA VAL A 227 -25.14 0.87 7.77
C VAL A 227 -26.62 0.57 7.54
N VAL A 228 -27.44 1.59 7.74
CA VAL A 228 -28.89 1.58 7.49
C VAL A 228 -29.17 2.54 6.35
N VAL A 229 -29.76 2.06 5.27
CA VAL A 229 -30.07 2.83 4.05
C VAL A 229 -31.58 2.94 3.90
N ASP A 230 -32.11 4.16 3.83
CA ASP A 230 -33.56 4.45 3.76
C ASP A 230 -34.38 3.64 4.80
N GLY A 231 -33.86 3.58 6.04
CA GLY A 231 -34.47 2.86 7.16
C GLY A 231 -34.30 1.33 7.14
N ASN A 232 -33.57 0.77 6.16
CA ASN A 232 -33.32 -0.66 6.05
C ASN A 232 -31.86 -0.99 6.32
N ARG A 233 -31.58 -1.93 7.23
CA ARG A 233 -30.22 -2.41 7.51
C ARG A 233 -29.65 -3.14 6.31
N ASP A 234 -28.41 -2.81 5.95
CA ASP A 234 -27.66 -3.59 4.96
C ASP A 234 -27.33 -4.98 5.50
N THR A 235 -27.60 -6.02 4.71
CA THR A 235 -27.31 -7.42 5.08
C THR A 235 -26.03 -7.95 4.45
N GLY A 236 -25.38 -7.15 3.60
CA GLY A 236 -24.18 -7.50 2.86
C GLY A 236 -22.92 -6.89 3.46
N ARG A 237 -22.38 -5.88 2.77
CA ARG A 237 -21.07 -5.28 3.07
C ARG A 237 -21.10 -4.10 4.02
N GLY A 238 -22.27 -3.61 4.38
CA GLY A 238 -22.47 -2.52 5.33
C GLY A 238 -22.33 -2.93 6.80
N ASN A 239 -21.55 -3.96 7.13
CA ASN A 239 -21.34 -4.47 8.48
C ASN A 239 -19.85 -4.48 8.83
N GLY A 240 -19.52 -4.09 10.05
CA GLY A 240 -18.15 -4.09 10.56
C GLY A 240 -18.08 -4.29 12.07
N THR A 241 -16.84 -4.37 12.56
CA THR A 241 -16.51 -4.43 13.99
C THR A 241 -15.37 -3.47 14.26
N LEU A 242 -15.30 -2.94 15.47
CA LEU A 242 -14.12 -2.20 15.93
C LEU A 242 -14.08 -2.18 17.44
N ARG A 243 -12.94 -1.80 18.00
CA ARG A 243 -12.77 -1.51 19.41
C ARG A 243 -12.41 -0.03 19.58
N THR A 244 -13.03 0.63 20.53
CA THR A 244 -12.67 1.99 20.92
C THR A 244 -11.51 1.96 21.91
N PRO A 245 -10.57 2.95 21.88
CA PRO A 245 -9.52 3.07 22.89
C PRO A 245 -10.10 3.40 24.25
N ALA A 246 -9.40 3.01 25.31
CA ALA A 246 -9.65 3.55 26.63
C ALA A 246 -9.16 5.01 26.72
N LEU A 247 -9.53 5.72 27.80
CA LEU A 247 -9.10 7.09 28.03
C LEU A 247 -7.74 7.14 28.75
N GLY A 248 -6.99 8.22 28.52
CA GLY A 248 -5.75 8.52 29.21
C GLY A 248 -4.56 7.67 28.76
N ALA A 249 -3.71 7.26 29.69
CA ALA A 249 -2.56 6.40 29.39
C ALA A 249 -3.05 4.98 29.08
N ILE A 250 -2.74 4.50 27.91
CA ILE A 250 -3.17 3.18 27.42
C ILE A 250 -2.07 2.48 26.63
N SER A 251 -2.03 1.15 26.75
CA SER A 251 -1.23 0.32 25.87
C SER A 251 -2.08 -0.15 24.69
N PHE A 252 -1.54 -0.03 23.48
CA PHE A 252 -2.26 -0.39 22.25
C PHE A 252 -1.29 -0.78 21.14
N ARG A 253 -1.83 -1.40 20.08
CA ARG A 253 -1.10 -1.81 18.90
C ARG A 253 -1.60 -1.05 17.67
N VAL A 254 -0.68 -0.62 16.82
CA VAL A 254 -0.95 -0.10 15.48
C VAL A 254 -0.28 -1.01 14.45
N ALA A 255 -1.04 -1.46 13.47
CA ALA A 255 -0.45 -2.12 12.31
C ALA A 255 -0.08 -1.06 11.26
N VAL A 256 1.02 -1.30 10.54
CA VAL A 256 1.55 -0.37 9.53
C VAL A 256 1.88 -1.13 8.25
N SER A 257 1.50 -0.59 7.11
CA SER A 257 1.95 -1.10 5.82
C SER A 257 1.78 -0.10 4.67
N SER A 258 2.32 -0.44 3.51
CA SER A 258 2.20 0.28 2.25
C SER A 258 2.18 -0.68 1.06
N CYS A 259 2.09 -0.14 -0.14
CA CYS A 259 2.35 -0.86 -1.40
C CYS A 259 1.45 -2.07 -1.63
N ALA A 260 0.13 -1.80 -1.59
CA ALA A 260 -0.92 -2.73 -1.97
C ALA A 260 -1.40 -2.43 -3.39
N ARG A 261 -1.45 -3.44 -4.25
CA ARG A 261 -2.01 -3.25 -5.60
C ARG A 261 -3.51 -3.05 -5.59
N VAL A 262 -4.01 -2.45 -6.65
CA VAL A 262 -5.46 -2.44 -6.90
C VAL A 262 -5.98 -3.88 -6.95
N GLY A 263 -6.88 -4.22 -6.03
CA GLY A 263 -7.42 -5.58 -5.92
C GLY A 263 -6.50 -6.56 -5.18
N SER A 264 -5.59 -6.08 -4.35
CA SER A 264 -4.79 -6.90 -3.45
C SER A 264 -5.65 -7.79 -2.56
N ASN A 265 -5.33 -9.07 -2.48
CA ASN A 265 -6.17 -10.07 -1.82
C ASN A 265 -5.36 -11.17 -1.09
N GLY A 266 -4.17 -10.83 -0.62
CA GLY A 266 -3.24 -11.76 0.03
C GLY A 266 -3.59 -12.08 1.48
N ALA A 267 -3.02 -13.17 2.00
CA ALA A 267 -3.15 -13.58 3.40
C ALA A 267 -2.54 -12.57 4.40
N VAL A 268 -1.75 -11.62 3.91
CA VAL A 268 -1.18 -10.55 4.75
C VAL A 268 -2.27 -9.73 5.45
N PHE A 269 -3.43 -9.52 4.82
CA PHE A 269 -4.56 -8.82 5.44
C PHE A 269 -5.15 -9.59 6.61
N ASP A 270 -5.21 -10.94 6.50
CA ASP A 270 -5.64 -11.80 7.61
C ASP A 270 -4.63 -11.77 8.76
N ALA A 271 -3.32 -11.75 8.44
CA ALA A 271 -2.26 -11.66 9.44
C ALA A 271 -2.29 -10.32 10.19
N ILE A 272 -2.54 -9.22 9.50
CA ILE A 272 -2.75 -7.90 10.11
C ILE A 272 -3.98 -7.93 11.03
N ALA A 273 -5.11 -8.47 10.57
CA ALA A 273 -6.31 -8.59 11.39
C ALA A 273 -6.08 -9.48 12.62
N ALA A 274 -5.35 -10.61 12.46
CA ALA A 274 -5.01 -11.54 13.55
C ALA A 274 -4.04 -10.93 14.58
N ALA A 275 -3.28 -9.90 14.22
CA ALA A 275 -2.45 -9.14 15.15
C ALA A 275 -3.29 -8.25 16.09
N ASP A 276 -4.59 -8.15 15.88
CA ASP A 276 -5.57 -7.40 16.68
C ASP A 276 -5.16 -5.93 16.94
N PRO A 277 -4.88 -5.14 15.89
CA PRO A 277 -4.51 -3.75 16.07
C PRO A 277 -5.73 -2.88 16.39
N LEU A 278 -5.53 -1.85 17.21
CA LEU A 278 -6.51 -0.80 17.47
C LEU A 278 -6.71 0.12 16.27
N LEU A 279 -5.63 0.34 15.51
CA LEU A 279 -5.59 1.20 14.32
C LEU A 279 -4.74 0.53 13.24
N TYR A 280 -5.14 0.70 11.99
CA TYR A 280 -4.33 0.34 10.84
C TYR A 280 -3.85 1.60 10.11
N LEU A 281 -2.55 1.81 10.11
CA LEU A 281 -1.88 2.94 9.50
C LEU A 281 -1.35 2.55 8.12
N ILE A 282 -1.78 3.25 7.08
CA ILE A 282 -1.35 3.04 5.70
C ILE A 282 -0.46 4.21 5.29
N THR A 283 0.79 3.91 4.96
CA THR A 283 1.83 4.88 4.60
C THR A 283 2.00 5.02 3.08
N GLY A 284 0.89 5.05 2.38
CA GLY A 284 0.84 5.25 0.93
C GLY A 284 0.75 3.98 0.10
N ASP A 285 0.56 4.18 -1.20
CA ASP A 285 0.44 3.11 -2.19
C ASP A 285 -0.64 2.10 -1.83
N VAL A 286 -1.80 2.59 -1.34
CA VAL A 286 -2.95 1.72 -1.03
C VAL A 286 -3.51 1.05 -2.29
N HIS A 287 -3.19 1.62 -3.44
CA HIS A 287 -3.43 1.06 -4.77
C HIS A 287 -2.40 1.59 -5.78
N TYR A 288 -2.20 0.87 -6.88
CA TYR A 288 -1.36 1.26 -8.01
C TYR A 288 -2.25 1.65 -9.19
N GLY A 289 -3.09 2.67 -8.99
CA GLY A 289 -3.97 3.20 -10.02
C GLY A 289 -3.23 3.94 -11.11
N ASN A 290 -2.13 4.62 -10.76
CA ASN A 290 -1.30 5.42 -11.66
C ASN A 290 -2.13 6.38 -12.53
N ILE A 291 -2.95 7.20 -11.85
CA ILE A 291 -3.95 8.05 -12.50
C ILE A 291 -3.43 9.48 -12.59
N ASP A 292 -3.38 10.05 -13.79
CA ASP A 292 -2.85 11.39 -14.06
C ASP A 292 -3.87 12.34 -14.71
N THR A 293 -5.16 12.02 -14.64
CA THR A 293 -6.23 12.79 -15.27
C THR A 293 -6.89 13.81 -14.34
N THR A 294 -7.43 14.88 -14.91
CA THR A 294 -8.25 15.87 -14.18
C THR A 294 -9.68 15.38 -13.89
N ALA A 295 -10.10 14.25 -14.46
CA ALA A 295 -11.40 13.65 -14.18
C ALA A 295 -11.36 12.84 -12.88
N THR A 296 -12.40 12.92 -12.07
CA THR A 296 -12.50 12.21 -10.78
C THR A 296 -12.92 10.75 -10.90
N ASP A 297 -13.69 10.38 -11.95
CA ASP A 297 -14.22 9.02 -12.15
C ASP A 297 -13.16 7.90 -12.08
N PRO A 298 -11.97 8.02 -12.70
CA PRO A 298 -10.94 6.99 -12.62
C PRO A 298 -10.44 6.75 -11.19
N TYR A 299 -10.31 7.81 -10.37
CA TYR A 299 -9.93 7.69 -8.96
C TYR A 299 -11.02 6.98 -8.15
N TYR A 300 -12.31 7.35 -8.31
CA TYR A 300 -13.40 6.60 -7.68
C TYR A 300 -13.43 5.13 -8.09
N ALA A 301 -13.16 4.83 -9.36
CA ALA A 301 -13.09 3.45 -9.84
C ALA A 301 -11.92 2.65 -9.22
N ALA A 302 -10.79 3.29 -8.90
CA ALA A 302 -9.70 2.65 -8.17
C ALA A 302 -10.12 2.30 -6.73
N TRP A 303 -10.77 3.21 -6.04
CA TRP A 303 -11.32 2.99 -4.69
C TRP A 303 -12.40 1.90 -4.67
N ASP A 304 -13.28 1.85 -5.69
CA ASP A 304 -14.28 0.79 -5.80
C ASP A 304 -13.64 -0.59 -5.89
N ARG A 305 -12.60 -0.72 -6.71
CA ARG A 305 -11.86 -1.99 -6.84
C ARG A 305 -11.16 -2.38 -5.55
N LEU A 306 -10.52 -1.41 -4.88
CA LEU A 306 -9.85 -1.61 -3.61
C LEU A 306 -10.83 -2.10 -2.53
N LEU A 307 -11.87 -1.30 -2.26
CA LEU A 307 -12.78 -1.49 -1.14
C LEU A 307 -13.82 -2.61 -1.36
N THR A 308 -13.82 -3.22 -2.54
CA THR A 308 -14.62 -4.44 -2.82
C THR A 308 -13.80 -5.72 -2.81
N THR A 309 -12.48 -5.65 -2.70
CA THR A 309 -11.60 -6.84 -2.63
C THR A 309 -11.74 -7.53 -1.27
N ALA A 310 -11.91 -8.85 -1.27
CA ALA A 310 -12.35 -9.59 -0.08
C ALA A 310 -11.44 -9.41 1.15
N GLY A 311 -10.13 -9.63 1.03
CA GLY A 311 -9.17 -9.53 2.13
C GLY A 311 -9.02 -8.09 2.65
N GLN A 312 -8.75 -7.16 1.75
CA GLN A 312 -8.56 -5.75 2.05
C GLN A 312 -9.81 -5.11 2.68
N ALA A 313 -10.98 -5.31 2.03
CA ALA A 313 -12.24 -4.78 2.53
C ALA A 313 -12.66 -5.37 3.88
N ALA A 314 -12.32 -6.64 4.15
CA ALA A 314 -12.61 -7.26 5.46
C ALA A 314 -11.79 -6.58 6.58
N LEU A 315 -10.48 -6.36 6.34
CA LEU A 315 -9.62 -5.66 7.29
C LEU A 315 -10.14 -4.24 7.58
N TYR A 316 -10.47 -3.47 6.54
CA TYR A 316 -10.90 -2.07 6.68
C TYR A 316 -12.28 -1.88 7.31
N ARG A 317 -13.11 -2.94 7.33
CA ARG A 317 -14.35 -2.99 8.12
C ARG A 317 -14.13 -3.48 9.55
N GLY A 318 -13.00 -4.11 9.84
CA GLY A 318 -12.66 -4.68 11.14
C GLY A 318 -11.77 -3.79 12.00
N VAL A 319 -11.02 -2.89 11.38
CA VAL A 319 -10.02 -2.04 12.06
C VAL A 319 -10.13 -0.62 11.49
N PRO A 320 -10.24 0.41 12.35
CA PRO A 320 -10.19 1.80 11.91
C PRO A 320 -8.87 2.12 11.18
N VAL A 321 -8.94 2.94 10.13
CA VAL A 321 -7.82 3.25 9.26
C VAL A 321 -7.38 4.70 9.43
N ALA A 322 -6.07 4.94 9.44
CA ALA A 322 -5.44 6.22 9.16
C ALA A 322 -4.58 6.08 7.90
N TYR A 323 -4.74 6.97 6.94
CA TYR A 323 -4.12 6.84 5.63
C TYR A 323 -3.56 8.16 5.11
N VAL A 324 -2.36 8.09 4.56
CA VAL A 324 -1.73 9.11 3.72
C VAL A 324 -1.29 8.44 2.43
N TRP A 325 -1.41 9.16 1.31
CA TRP A 325 -0.98 8.64 -0.01
C TRP A 325 0.53 8.64 -0.21
N ASP A 326 0.96 7.91 -1.24
CA ASP A 326 2.26 8.06 -1.88
C ASP A 326 2.06 8.32 -3.39
N ASP A 327 3.04 8.04 -4.25
CA ASP A 327 2.97 8.41 -5.66
C ASP A 327 1.92 7.64 -6.46
N HIS A 328 1.82 6.33 -6.30
CA HIS A 328 0.96 5.49 -7.14
C HIS A 328 -0.54 5.61 -6.89
N ASP A 329 -0.94 6.06 -5.71
CA ASP A 329 -2.34 6.34 -5.36
C ASP A 329 -2.67 7.84 -5.48
N TYR A 330 -1.68 8.71 -5.40
CA TYR A 330 -1.80 10.12 -5.72
C TYR A 330 -1.81 10.38 -7.24
N GLY A 331 -0.89 9.76 -8.00
CA GLY A 331 -0.71 9.95 -9.43
C GLY A 331 -0.01 8.80 -10.13
N ASP A 332 0.99 9.09 -10.95
CA ASP A 332 1.90 8.10 -11.53
C ASP A 332 3.18 8.01 -10.70
N ASN A 333 4.06 7.07 -11.03
CA ASN A 333 5.33 6.87 -10.35
C ASN A 333 6.13 8.18 -10.23
N ASP A 334 6.61 8.46 -9.02
CA ASP A 334 7.32 9.67 -8.62
C ASP A 334 6.47 10.98 -8.79
N ALA A 335 5.13 10.87 -8.82
CA ALA A 335 4.23 12.01 -8.99
C ALA A 335 4.45 13.09 -7.92
N ASP A 336 4.29 14.35 -8.33
CA ASP A 336 4.55 15.55 -7.54
C ASP A 336 3.48 16.65 -7.76
N ALA A 337 3.73 17.88 -7.34
CA ALA A 337 2.81 19.01 -7.47
C ALA A 337 2.44 19.36 -8.92
N SER A 338 3.20 18.90 -9.91
CA SER A 338 2.92 19.13 -11.32
C SER A 338 1.84 18.19 -11.88
N LEU A 339 1.34 17.22 -11.10
CA LEU A 339 0.30 16.29 -11.51
C LEU A 339 -0.94 17.04 -12.03
N PRO A 340 -1.39 16.83 -13.27
CA PRO A 340 -2.60 17.47 -13.81
C PRO A 340 -3.85 17.17 -12.98
N GLY A 341 -3.93 15.97 -12.41
CA GLY A 341 -5.03 15.49 -11.59
C GLY A 341 -4.99 15.89 -10.11
N ARG A 342 -4.05 16.75 -9.67
CA ARG A 342 -3.85 17.11 -8.26
C ARG A 342 -5.13 17.50 -7.52
N SER A 343 -5.92 18.40 -8.08
CA SER A 343 -7.18 18.82 -7.46
C SER A 343 -8.23 17.71 -7.45
N ALA A 344 -8.26 16.88 -8.51
CA ALA A 344 -9.21 15.77 -8.60
C ALA A 344 -8.91 14.68 -7.55
N VAL A 345 -7.65 14.29 -7.36
CA VAL A 345 -7.29 13.28 -6.35
C VAL A 345 -7.52 13.80 -4.93
N ARG A 346 -7.24 15.09 -4.66
CA ARG A 346 -7.54 15.74 -3.37
C ARG A 346 -9.03 15.76 -3.05
N GLU A 347 -9.87 16.06 -4.05
CA GLU A 347 -11.33 16.00 -3.92
C GLU A 347 -11.80 14.58 -3.58
N VAL A 348 -11.32 13.58 -4.34
CA VAL A 348 -11.69 12.19 -4.13
C VAL A 348 -11.21 11.68 -2.77
N TYR A 349 -10.01 12.04 -2.34
CA TYR A 349 -9.49 11.71 -1.01
C TYR A 349 -10.45 12.18 0.08
N ARG A 350 -10.83 13.46 0.06
CA ARG A 350 -11.73 14.05 1.05
C ARG A 350 -13.11 13.39 1.09
N ASN A 351 -13.55 12.90 -0.06
CA ASN A 351 -14.86 12.25 -0.19
C ASN A 351 -14.84 10.79 0.28
N VAL A 352 -13.79 10.04 -0.11
CA VAL A 352 -13.74 8.59 0.08
C VAL A 352 -13.06 8.20 1.39
N VAL A 353 -12.01 8.93 1.81
CA VAL A 353 -11.20 8.53 2.96
C VAL A 353 -11.80 9.02 4.27
N PRO A 354 -11.99 8.14 5.29
CA PRO A 354 -12.42 8.57 6.63
C PRO A 354 -11.24 9.21 7.39
N HIS A 355 -10.79 10.35 6.88
CA HIS A 355 -9.62 11.09 7.36
C HIS A 355 -9.92 11.89 8.64
N TYR A 356 -8.87 12.22 9.42
CA TYR A 356 -8.88 13.24 10.46
C TYR A 356 -9.00 14.65 9.84
N PRO A 357 -9.18 15.70 10.61
CA PRO A 357 -9.20 17.05 10.06
C PRO A 357 -7.97 17.33 9.18
N VAL A 358 -8.21 17.68 7.92
CA VAL A 358 -7.21 18.12 6.95
C VAL A 358 -7.43 19.59 6.62
N PRO A 359 -6.42 20.31 6.10
CA PRO A 359 -6.61 21.67 5.63
C PRO A 359 -7.77 21.79 4.63
N ALA A 360 -8.43 22.95 4.62
CA ALA A 360 -9.62 23.18 3.82
C ALA A 360 -9.31 23.28 2.31
N ASP A 361 -10.36 23.19 1.51
CA ASP A 361 -10.34 23.37 0.06
C ASP A 361 -9.37 22.44 -0.69
N ASP A 362 -8.69 22.94 -1.71
CA ASP A 362 -7.71 22.22 -2.52
C ASP A 362 -6.29 22.26 -1.90
N ALA A 363 -6.19 22.04 -0.58
CA ALA A 363 -4.93 22.02 0.15
C ALA A 363 -4.39 20.56 0.31
N PRO A 364 -3.12 20.40 0.70
CA PRO A 364 -2.53 19.09 1.03
C PRO A 364 -3.32 18.32 2.09
N ILE A 365 -3.08 17.02 2.20
CA ILE A 365 -3.84 16.13 3.10
C ILE A 365 -3.12 15.83 4.42
N TYR A 366 -2.14 16.64 4.81
CA TYR A 366 -1.47 16.45 6.10
C TYR A 366 -2.46 16.57 7.26
N GLN A 367 -2.26 15.76 8.29
CA GLN A 367 -3.18 15.65 9.40
C GLN A 367 -2.47 15.15 10.65
N ALA A 368 -3.07 15.35 11.82
CA ALA A 368 -2.55 14.82 13.07
C ALA A 368 -3.69 14.43 14.02
N PHE A 369 -3.46 13.41 14.84
CA PHE A 369 -4.43 12.88 15.79
C PHE A 369 -3.75 12.26 16.99
N THR A 370 -4.51 11.99 18.04
CA THR A 370 -4.01 11.44 19.30
C THR A 370 -4.76 10.16 19.67
N ILE A 371 -4.01 9.14 20.10
CA ILE A 371 -4.56 7.94 20.76
C ILE A 371 -3.82 7.77 22.09
N GLY A 372 -4.57 7.73 23.19
CA GLY A 372 -3.96 7.74 24.51
C GLY A 372 -3.11 9.00 24.72
N ARG A 373 -1.83 8.80 25.03
CA ARG A 373 -0.85 9.89 25.18
C ARG A 373 0.12 9.98 23.99
N VAL A 374 -0.19 9.36 22.85
CA VAL A 374 0.66 9.35 21.66
C VAL A 374 0.05 10.20 20.57
N ARG A 375 0.82 11.14 20.03
CA ARG A 375 0.47 11.97 18.88
C ARG A 375 0.99 11.37 17.59
N PHE A 376 0.12 11.19 16.62
CA PHE A 376 0.45 10.80 15.26
C PHE A 376 0.41 12.04 14.36
N VAL A 377 1.51 12.29 13.65
CA VAL A 377 1.68 13.43 12.74
C VAL A 377 1.93 12.88 11.35
N MET A 378 1.00 13.08 10.43
CA MET A 378 1.04 12.51 9.08
C MET A 378 1.29 13.59 8.04
N THR A 379 2.34 13.44 7.24
CA THR A 379 2.73 14.40 6.21
C THR A 379 2.35 13.94 4.81
N ASP A 380 1.93 14.89 3.97
CA ASP A 380 1.71 14.71 2.54
C ASP A 380 3.01 15.00 1.80
N THR A 381 3.69 13.97 1.33
CA THR A 381 5.02 14.09 0.69
C THR A 381 4.93 14.23 -0.83
N ARG A 382 3.73 14.41 -1.40
CA ARG A 382 3.52 14.39 -2.85
C ARG A 382 2.90 15.67 -3.39
N SER A 383 1.80 16.14 -2.80
CA SER A 383 0.94 17.10 -3.50
C SER A 383 1.47 18.55 -3.53
N GLU A 384 2.46 18.89 -2.72
CA GLU A 384 3.20 20.17 -2.78
C GLU A 384 4.68 19.99 -3.15
N ARG A 385 5.08 18.76 -3.47
CA ARG A 385 6.45 18.42 -3.81
C ARG A 385 6.88 19.08 -5.12
N THR A 386 8.08 19.64 -5.12
CA THR A 386 8.76 20.21 -6.31
C THR A 386 10.22 19.77 -6.28
N ASP A 387 11.03 20.15 -7.27
CA ASP A 387 12.48 19.89 -7.23
C ASP A 387 13.20 20.53 -6.01
N ALA A 388 12.58 21.52 -5.36
CA ALA A 388 13.19 22.28 -4.27
C ALA A 388 12.70 21.88 -2.87
N THR A 389 11.51 21.31 -2.75
CA THR A 389 10.88 21.00 -1.46
C THR A 389 10.05 19.71 -1.56
N MET A 390 10.05 18.92 -0.49
CA MET A 390 9.20 17.75 -0.32
C MET A 390 7.79 18.15 0.15
N LEU A 391 7.68 19.12 1.05
CA LEU A 391 6.45 19.42 1.78
C LEU A 391 5.79 20.73 1.35
N GLY A 392 6.52 21.65 0.72
CA GLY A 392 6.10 23.04 0.55
C GLY A 392 6.17 23.84 1.86
N ASP A 393 6.18 25.17 1.74
CA ASP A 393 6.44 26.09 2.86
C ASP A 393 5.39 26.00 3.97
N GLU A 394 4.11 25.89 3.62
CA GLU A 394 3.01 25.88 4.59
C GLU A 394 3.01 24.61 5.44
N GLN A 395 3.10 23.45 4.79
CA GLN A 395 3.13 22.18 5.51
C GLN A 395 4.43 22.02 6.32
N LEU A 396 5.57 22.50 5.81
CA LEU A 396 6.83 22.48 6.54
C LEU A 396 6.72 23.31 7.83
N ALA A 397 6.18 24.53 7.75
CA ALA A 397 5.96 25.36 8.93
C ALA A 397 5.02 24.70 9.95
N TRP A 398 3.92 24.10 9.48
CA TRP A 398 3.00 23.32 10.32
C TRP A 398 3.71 22.13 10.98
N LEU A 399 4.48 21.34 10.23
CA LEU A 399 5.18 20.17 10.76
C LEU A 399 6.14 20.55 11.89
N LEU A 400 6.93 21.61 11.69
CA LEU A 400 7.88 22.07 12.70
C LEU A 400 7.20 22.53 13.98
N ASP A 401 6.07 23.24 13.88
CA ASP A 401 5.27 23.67 15.03
C ASP A 401 4.57 22.48 15.72
N GLU A 402 4.00 21.56 14.94
CA GLU A 402 3.33 20.37 15.42
C GLU A 402 4.31 19.44 16.19
N LEU A 403 5.49 19.16 15.64
CA LEU A 403 6.50 18.34 16.32
C LEU A 403 6.98 19.00 17.62
N ARG A 404 7.26 20.31 17.59
CA ARG A 404 7.72 21.07 18.76
C ARG A 404 6.66 21.11 19.86
N THR A 405 5.40 21.30 19.52
CA THR A 405 4.30 21.36 20.48
C THR A 405 3.96 19.99 21.03
N SER A 406 3.82 19.01 20.13
CA SER A 406 3.40 17.65 20.49
C SER A 406 4.44 16.90 21.31
N SER A 407 5.74 17.13 21.06
CA SER A 407 6.81 16.52 21.88
C SER A 407 6.75 16.95 23.36
N ARG A 408 6.19 18.11 23.66
CA ARG A 408 6.03 18.59 25.03
C ARG A 408 4.73 18.12 25.68
N THR A 409 3.64 18.04 24.90
CA THR A 409 2.27 17.82 25.39
C THR A 409 1.82 16.35 25.30
N HIS A 410 2.62 15.48 24.70
CA HIS A 410 2.33 14.05 24.56
C HIS A 410 3.48 13.19 25.06
N ALA A 411 3.17 11.95 25.44
CA ALA A 411 4.18 10.99 25.90
C ALA A 411 5.13 10.58 24.78
N ALA A 412 4.63 10.46 23.57
CA ALA A 412 5.45 10.20 22.39
C ALA A 412 4.81 10.83 21.15
N VAL A 413 5.63 11.07 20.14
CA VAL A 413 5.22 11.51 18.79
C VAL A 413 5.61 10.44 17.79
N VAL A 414 4.67 10.02 16.93
CA VAL A 414 4.89 9.15 15.79
C VAL A 414 4.75 9.99 14.53
N TRP A 415 5.87 10.31 13.90
CA TRP A 415 5.84 11.00 12.61
C TRP A 415 5.70 9.99 11.48
N VAL A 416 4.62 10.13 10.73
CA VAL A 416 4.25 9.26 9.61
C VAL A 416 4.51 10.00 8.31
N ASN A 417 5.35 9.44 7.48
CA ASN A 417 5.56 9.91 6.12
C ASN A 417 5.62 8.74 5.14
N SER A 418 5.36 8.98 3.84
CA SER A 418 5.24 7.87 2.89
C SER A 418 6.58 7.39 2.34
N VAL A 419 7.64 8.20 2.37
CA VAL A 419 8.93 7.89 1.73
C VAL A 419 10.07 7.70 2.72
N PRO A 420 11.15 6.93 2.39
CA PRO A 420 12.31 6.72 3.26
C PRO A 420 13.01 8.01 3.69
N TRP A 421 13.21 8.16 5.02
CA TRP A 421 13.99 9.23 5.62
C TRP A 421 15.50 9.00 5.52
N ILE A 422 15.94 7.76 5.75
CA ILE A 422 17.34 7.38 5.85
C ILE A 422 17.94 7.13 4.46
N GLY A 423 19.05 7.79 4.17
CA GLY A 423 19.80 7.61 2.93
C GLY A 423 20.82 8.72 2.69
N ALA A 424 21.89 8.40 1.99
CA ALA A 424 22.88 9.41 1.56
C ALA A 424 22.21 10.42 0.62
N ALA A 425 22.59 11.70 0.72
CA ALA A 425 22.09 12.76 -0.16
C ALA A 425 22.32 12.38 -1.64
N GLN A 426 21.24 12.42 -2.43
CA GLN A 426 21.26 12.03 -3.84
C GLN A 426 20.26 12.89 -4.61
N ALA A 427 20.74 13.85 -5.37
CA ALA A 427 19.89 14.73 -6.17
C ALA A 427 18.96 13.93 -7.11
N GLY A 428 17.68 14.29 -7.14
CA GLY A 428 16.66 13.63 -7.95
C GLY A 428 16.19 12.27 -7.41
N ALA A 429 16.60 11.88 -6.19
CA ALA A 429 16.03 10.69 -5.56
C ALA A 429 14.60 10.98 -5.10
N ASP A 430 13.75 9.96 -5.22
CA ASP A 430 12.33 10.00 -4.83
C ASP A 430 12.11 9.85 -3.31
N THR A 431 13.13 10.04 -2.51
CA THR A 431 13.12 9.92 -1.05
C THR A 431 13.65 11.20 -0.42
N TRP A 432 13.68 11.29 0.90
CA TRP A 432 14.33 12.41 1.60
C TRP A 432 15.81 12.60 1.25
N ALA A 433 16.45 11.59 0.63
CA ALA A 433 17.78 11.74 0.09
C ALA A 433 17.86 12.78 -1.04
N GLY A 434 16.79 12.95 -1.83
CA GLY A 434 16.67 13.99 -2.86
C GLY A 434 16.49 15.39 -2.29
N PHE A 435 15.96 15.49 -1.08
CA PHE A 435 15.64 16.74 -0.39
C PHE A 435 16.53 16.97 0.84
N ALA A 436 17.81 16.70 0.71
CA ALA A 436 18.77 16.69 1.82
C ALA A 436 18.83 18.02 2.59
N ALA A 437 18.63 19.15 1.93
CA ALA A 437 18.63 20.47 2.58
C ALA A 437 17.40 20.65 3.48
N GLU A 438 16.20 20.30 3.01
CA GLU A 438 14.96 20.39 3.79
C GLU A 438 14.97 19.34 4.92
N ARG A 439 15.46 18.12 4.64
CA ARG A 439 15.67 17.10 5.67
C ARG A 439 16.58 17.58 6.79
N GLN A 440 17.70 18.25 6.46
CA GLN A 440 18.60 18.82 7.45
C GLN A 440 17.91 19.95 8.24
N LEU A 441 17.16 20.83 7.58
CA LEU A 441 16.41 21.90 8.25
C LEU A 441 15.43 21.31 9.30
N ILE A 442 14.71 20.25 8.96
CA ILE A 442 13.82 19.57 9.90
C ILE A 442 14.61 18.93 11.05
N ALA A 443 15.72 18.27 10.75
CA ALA A 443 16.58 17.66 11.77
C ALA A 443 17.20 18.72 12.71
N ASP A 444 17.63 19.85 12.19
CA ASP A 444 18.12 20.99 12.99
C ASP A 444 17.03 21.58 13.90
N ALA A 445 15.78 21.64 13.41
CA ALA A 445 14.64 22.10 14.22
C ALA A 445 14.29 21.11 15.34
N ILE A 446 14.35 19.79 15.07
CA ILE A 446 14.19 18.72 16.08
C ILE A 446 15.27 18.86 17.16
N ALA A 447 16.52 19.05 16.77
CA ALA A 447 17.65 19.27 17.66
C ALA A 447 17.48 20.55 18.52
N ALA A 448 17.16 21.67 17.89
CA ALA A 448 16.96 22.95 18.57
C ALA A 448 15.80 22.92 19.59
N ALA A 449 14.78 22.11 19.33
CA ALA A 449 13.66 21.91 20.26
C ALA A 449 13.91 20.78 21.29
N ALA A 450 15.07 20.10 21.22
CA ALA A 450 15.46 18.98 22.07
C ALA A 450 14.39 17.86 22.09
N ILE A 451 13.86 17.51 20.92
CA ILE A 451 12.82 16.47 20.78
C ILE A 451 13.47 15.09 20.90
N ASP A 452 13.18 14.36 21.96
CA ASP A 452 13.75 13.05 22.30
C ASP A 452 12.71 11.94 22.48
N ASN A 453 11.41 12.26 22.29
CA ASN A 453 10.29 11.33 22.35
C ASN A 453 9.64 11.07 20.97
N LEU A 454 10.43 11.12 19.91
CA LEU A 454 10.01 10.94 18.53
C LEU A 454 10.38 9.56 18.00
N VAL A 455 9.47 8.94 17.27
CA VAL A 455 9.73 7.82 16.36
C VAL A 455 9.14 8.13 14.99
N MET A 456 9.68 7.53 13.93
CA MET A 456 9.18 7.71 12.58
C MET A 456 8.69 6.40 11.96
N VAL A 457 7.69 6.52 11.10
CA VAL A 457 7.21 5.43 10.24
C VAL A 457 7.27 5.88 8.79
N SER A 458 7.73 5.01 7.89
CA SER A 458 7.79 5.28 6.45
C SER A 458 7.38 4.08 5.59
N GLY A 459 7.07 4.34 4.33
CA GLY A 459 6.65 3.39 3.30
C GLY A 459 7.47 3.49 2.01
N ASP A 460 6.84 3.25 0.83
CA ASP A 460 7.39 3.32 -0.52
C ASP A 460 8.36 2.17 -0.88
N ALA A 461 9.42 1.94 -0.12
CA ALA A 461 10.31 0.82 -0.39
C ALA A 461 9.68 -0.52 0.02
N HIS A 462 9.81 -1.51 -0.85
CA HIS A 462 9.18 -2.81 -0.64
C HIS A 462 10.03 -3.69 0.28
N MET A 463 10.11 -3.31 1.55
CA MET A 463 10.91 -3.97 2.57
C MET A 463 10.37 -3.68 3.96
N VAL A 464 10.73 -4.51 4.91
CA VAL A 464 10.80 -4.13 6.33
C VAL A 464 12.22 -3.69 6.64
N ALA A 465 12.39 -2.57 7.32
CA ALA A 465 13.68 -2.16 7.87
C ALA A 465 13.47 -1.38 9.18
N ILE A 466 14.40 -1.50 10.11
CA ILE A 466 14.37 -0.76 11.37
C ILE A 466 15.73 -0.12 11.62
N ASP A 467 15.70 1.11 12.11
CA ASP A 467 16.87 1.85 12.57
C ASP A 467 16.65 2.36 14.00
N ASP A 468 17.68 2.26 14.84
CA ASP A 468 17.64 2.66 16.25
C ASP A 468 17.85 4.18 16.47
N GLY A 469 18.03 4.93 15.39
CA GLY A 469 18.36 6.35 15.39
C GLY A 469 19.80 6.65 14.97
N SER A 470 20.65 5.64 14.86
CA SER A 470 22.08 5.83 14.53
C SER A 470 22.31 6.33 13.10
N ASN A 471 21.38 6.05 12.18
CA ASN A 471 21.47 6.48 10.77
C ASN A 471 20.44 7.54 10.39
N SER A 472 19.56 7.95 11.30
CA SER A 472 18.53 8.99 11.06
C SER A 472 18.96 10.40 11.51
N ALA A 473 20.17 10.55 12.07
CA ALA A 473 20.74 11.79 12.56
C ALA A 473 21.28 12.67 11.41
N TYR A 474 20.57 13.74 11.09
CA TYR A 474 20.95 14.68 10.03
C TYR A 474 21.15 16.11 10.52
N ALA A 475 21.01 16.38 11.84
CA ALA A 475 21.25 17.70 12.41
C ALA A 475 22.72 18.10 12.32
N ALA A 476 22.98 19.37 12.00
CA ALA A 476 24.34 19.87 11.80
C ALA A 476 25.17 19.89 13.08
N ASP A 477 24.54 19.99 14.25
CA ASP A 477 25.19 19.98 15.57
C ASP A 477 25.46 18.57 16.13
N GLY A 478 25.07 17.52 15.39
CA GLY A 478 25.27 16.14 15.79
C GLY A 478 24.24 15.62 16.81
N TRP A 479 23.06 16.27 16.93
CA TRP A 479 21.94 15.76 17.72
C TRP A 479 21.63 14.31 17.30
N PRO A 480 21.36 13.39 18.24
CA PRO A 480 21.05 12.00 17.92
C PRO A 480 19.78 11.91 17.06
N GLY A 481 19.72 10.90 16.20
CA GLY A 481 18.54 10.58 15.43
C GLY A 481 17.43 9.98 16.29
N PHE A 482 16.38 9.55 15.64
CA PHE A 482 15.22 8.89 16.24
C PHE A 482 14.99 7.53 15.57
N ALA A 483 14.34 6.61 16.28
CA ALA A 483 14.04 5.30 15.74
C ALA A 483 13.08 5.38 14.54
N VAL A 484 13.34 4.56 13.52
CA VAL A 484 12.58 4.51 12.28
C VAL A 484 12.12 3.08 12.01
N LEU A 485 10.81 2.90 11.80
CA LEU A 485 10.23 1.70 11.21
C LEU A 485 9.88 1.99 9.75
N HIS A 486 10.53 1.30 8.83
CA HIS A 486 10.10 1.24 7.44
C HIS A 486 9.28 -0.02 7.23
N ALA A 487 8.03 0.11 6.83
CA ALA A 487 7.08 -1.00 6.66
C ALA A 487 6.03 -0.67 5.58
N ALA A 488 5.74 -1.55 4.79
CA ALA A 488 6.36 -2.61 4.04
C ALA A 488 5.41 -2.98 2.91
N ALA A 489 5.89 -3.72 1.95
CA ALA A 489 5.07 -4.12 0.82
C ALA A 489 4.09 -5.23 1.18
N LEU A 490 2.80 -4.95 1.00
CA LEU A 490 1.74 -5.96 1.15
C LEU A 490 1.81 -7.03 0.06
N ASP A 491 1.92 -6.64 -1.20
CA ASP A 491 1.98 -7.59 -2.31
C ASP A 491 2.83 -7.13 -3.52
N ARG A 492 3.79 -6.23 -3.26
CA ARG A 492 4.77 -5.82 -4.26
C ARG A 492 6.06 -6.61 -4.11
N PRO A 493 6.79 -6.88 -5.21
CA PRO A 493 8.10 -7.51 -5.13
C PRO A 493 9.07 -6.68 -4.30
N GLY A 494 9.95 -7.34 -3.55
CA GLY A 494 10.92 -6.69 -2.69
C GLY A 494 11.83 -5.69 -3.42
N SER A 495 12.01 -4.52 -2.83
CA SER A 495 12.98 -3.51 -3.26
C SER A 495 13.61 -2.84 -2.05
N VAL A 496 14.78 -2.28 -2.21
CA VAL A 496 15.48 -1.55 -1.15
C VAL A 496 15.67 -0.11 -1.59
N LYS A 497 15.20 0.83 -0.77
CA LYS A 497 15.46 2.26 -0.92
C LYS A 497 16.01 2.82 0.40
N GLY A 498 16.95 3.75 0.31
CA GLY A 498 17.57 4.34 1.50
C GLY A 498 18.53 3.40 2.23
N GLY A 499 18.80 3.71 3.50
CA GLY A 499 19.73 2.99 4.36
C GLY A 499 21.12 3.63 4.47
N PRO A 500 22.04 3.03 5.27
CA PRO A 500 21.85 1.77 5.97
C PRO A 500 20.82 1.87 7.12
N TYR A 501 20.28 0.73 7.55
CA TYR A 501 19.40 0.60 8.71
C TYR A 501 20.09 -0.29 9.75
N SER A 502 20.15 0.15 11.03
CA SER A 502 20.93 -0.50 12.08
C SER A 502 20.51 -1.94 12.39
N GLU A 503 19.21 -2.20 12.39
CA GLU A 503 18.63 -3.52 12.67
C GLU A 503 18.46 -4.38 11.40
N GLY A 504 18.88 -3.84 10.24
CA GLY A 504 18.86 -4.53 8.96
C GLY A 504 17.68 -4.19 8.08
N THR A 505 17.72 -4.79 6.88
CA THR A 505 16.81 -4.57 5.78
C THR A 505 16.30 -5.91 5.25
N PHE A 506 15.01 -6.08 5.16
CA PHE A 506 14.34 -7.33 4.78
C PHE A 506 13.42 -7.08 3.58
N PRO A 507 13.98 -7.02 2.35
CA PRO A 507 13.17 -6.82 1.15
C PRO A 507 12.25 -8.02 0.89
N GLY A 508 10.98 -7.77 0.60
CA GLY A 508 9.99 -8.81 0.35
C GLY A 508 8.60 -8.26 0.15
N GLY A 509 7.67 -9.16 -0.17
CA GLY A 509 6.24 -8.88 -0.17
C GLY A 509 5.53 -9.72 0.88
N GLY A 510 4.25 -9.46 1.09
CA GLY A 510 3.48 -10.11 2.16
C GLY A 510 4.00 -9.73 3.54
N GLN A 511 4.41 -8.47 3.71
CA GLN A 511 5.00 -7.97 4.94
C GLN A 511 4.19 -6.81 5.51
N PHE A 512 4.27 -6.62 6.82
CA PHE A 512 3.69 -5.49 7.54
C PHE A 512 4.50 -5.17 8.80
N GLY A 513 4.33 -3.97 9.33
CA GLY A 513 4.92 -3.54 10.59
C GLY A 513 3.90 -3.49 11.72
N LEU A 514 4.40 -3.54 12.94
CA LEU A 514 3.63 -3.27 14.16
C LEU A 514 4.35 -2.23 15.02
N ILE A 515 3.56 -1.35 15.62
CA ILE A 515 3.96 -0.43 16.67
C ILE A 515 3.19 -0.86 17.91
N ASP A 516 3.87 -1.45 18.89
CA ASP A 516 3.28 -1.72 20.20
C ASP A 516 3.63 -0.56 21.15
N VAL A 517 2.63 0.17 21.56
CA VAL A 517 2.73 1.21 22.57
C VAL A 517 2.44 0.58 23.92
N ILE A 518 3.36 0.71 24.88
CA ILE A 518 3.21 0.25 26.26
C ILE A 518 3.34 1.48 27.14
N ASP A 519 2.20 1.91 27.69
CA ASP A 519 2.06 3.13 28.46
C ASP A 519 1.29 2.85 29.76
N ASP A 520 1.98 2.95 30.87
CA ASP A 520 1.44 2.76 32.23
C ASP A 520 1.12 4.08 32.95
N GLY A 521 1.19 5.20 32.23
CA GLY A 521 0.96 6.53 32.80
C GLY A 521 2.17 7.16 33.47
N GLY A 522 3.32 6.49 33.51
CA GLY A 522 4.55 6.98 34.10
C GLY A 522 5.27 8.06 33.30
N GLU A 523 6.51 8.36 33.76
CA GLU A 523 7.40 9.36 33.13
C GLU A 523 8.11 8.84 31.86
N ARG A 524 7.91 7.58 31.53
CA ARG A 524 8.48 6.95 30.34
C ARG A 524 7.41 6.14 29.61
N ILE A 525 7.53 6.11 28.30
CA ILE A 525 6.70 5.28 27.43
C ILE A 525 7.60 4.31 26.66
N THR A 526 7.14 3.08 26.50
CA THR A 526 7.87 2.08 25.70
C THR A 526 7.17 1.89 24.38
N ILE A 527 7.93 1.98 23.29
CA ILE A 527 7.48 1.69 21.93
C ILE A 527 8.30 0.54 21.38
N ARG A 528 7.63 -0.54 20.99
CA ARG A 528 8.24 -1.64 20.27
C ARG A 528 7.84 -1.57 18.81
N LEU A 529 8.82 -1.43 17.95
CA LEU A 529 8.71 -1.48 16.50
C LEU A 529 9.05 -2.89 16.03
N SER A 530 8.25 -3.49 15.16
CA SER A 530 8.55 -4.82 14.62
C SER A 530 8.03 -5.00 13.20
N GLY A 531 8.71 -5.84 12.42
CA GLY A 531 8.33 -6.21 11.08
C GLY A 531 7.96 -7.69 10.99
N HIS A 532 6.93 -8.00 10.22
CA HIS A 532 6.32 -9.33 10.15
C HIS A 532 6.05 -9.77 8.71
N THR A 533 5.93 -11.07 8.51
CA THR A 533 5.49 -11.69 7.27
C THR A 533 4.01 -12.07 7.34
N TRP A 534 3.41 -12.38 6.17
CA TRP A 534 2.02 -12.77 6.01
C TRP A 534 1.57 -13.98 6.87
N ASP A 535 2.50 -14.81 7.34
CA ASP A 535 2.26 -15.93 8.28
C ASP A 535 2.46 -15.54 9.74
N GLY A 536 2.63 -14.24 10.04
CA GLY A 536 2.81 -13.70 11.39
C GLY A 536 4.22 -13.86 11.95
N ARG A 537 5.17 -14.39 11.19
CA ARG A 537 6.56 -14.53 11.64
C ARG A 537 7.25 -13.18 11.74
N GLU A 538 7.81 -12.89 12.89
CA GLU A 538 8.64 -11.71 13.11
C GLU A 538 9.97 -11.81 12.36
N LEU A 539 10.33 -10.75 11.65
CA LEU A 539 11.59 -10.60 10.92
C LEU A 539 12.63 -9.88 11.76
N VAL A 540 12.22 -8.81 12.40
CA VAL A 540 13.08 -7.90 13.17
C VAL A 540 12.24 -7.12 14.17
N SER A 541 12.83 -6.72 15.27
CA SER A 541 12.18 -5.79 16.21
C SER A 541 13.19 -4.94 16.97
N LEU A 542 12.74 -3.76 17.38
CA LEU A 542 13.46 -2.82 18.24
C LEU A 542 12.53 -2.32 19.33
N THR A 543 13.02 -2.22 20.54
CA THR A 543 12.28 -1.59 21.66
C THR A 543 12.99 -0.33 22.10
N VAL A 544 12.30 0.79 22.06
CA VAL A 544 12.79 2.09 22.55
C VAL A 544 11.98 2.51 23.78
N VAL A 545 12.65 3.12 24.74
CA VAL A 545 12.04 3.68 25.95
C VAL A 545 12.27 5.18 25.93
N LEU A 546 11.22 5.93 25.70
CA LEU A 546 11.24 7.36 25.50
C LEU A 546 10.85 8.11 26.77
N PRO A 547 11.42 9.29 27.05
CA PRO A 547 10.90 10.18 28.08
C PRO A 547 9.54 10.73 27.67
N VAL A 548 8.67 10.96 28.63
CA VAL A 548 7.37 11.59 28.39
C VAL A 548 7.55 13.11 28.26
N GLY A 549 6.80 13.75 27.38
CA GLY A 549 6.85 15.19 27.17
C GLY A 549 6.68 15.97 28.47
N ALA A 550 7.44 17.06 28.59
CA ALA A 550 7.60 17.81 29.85
C ALA A 550 6.29 18.32 30.45
N ASP A 551 5.31 18.68 29.61
CA ASP A 551 4.02 19.24 30.06
C ASP A 551 3.03 18.12 30.47
N VAL A 552 3.30 16.84 30.08
CA VAL A 552 2.50 15.66 30.45
C VAL A 552 2.97 15.07 31.77
N ALA A 553 4.27 15.05 32.02
CA ALA A 553 4.85 14.49 33.25
C ALA A 553 4.41 15.23 34.53
N GLY A 554 3.86 16.42 34.43
CA GLY A 554 3.37 17.24 35.55
C GLY A 554 1.84 17.30 35.71
N ALA A 555 1.08 16.61 34.85
CA ALA A 555 -0.37 16.57 34.96
C ALA A 555 -0.80 15.54 36.00
N PRO A 556 -1.67 15.90 36.98
CA PRO A 556 -2.09 15.00 38.04
C PRO A 556 -2.96 13.83 37.56
#